data_0c67baa837c2c7544ca14ef764f71fd8
#
_entry.id   0c67baa837c2c7544ca14ef764f71fd8
#
_cell.length_a   1.000
_cell.length_b   1.000
_cell.length_c   1.000
_cell.angle_alpha   90.00
_cell.angle_beta   90.00
_cell.angle_gamma   90.00
#
_symmetry.space_group_name_H-M   'P 1'
#
loop_
_entity.id
_entity.type
_entity.pdbx_description
1 polymer ?
#
loop_
_entity_poly.entity_id
_entity_poly.type
_entity_poly.pdbx_seq_one_letter_code
_entity_poly.pdbx_strand_id
1 'polypeptide(L)'
;MVKKIKFSLILLLLVFITLGAVSAAEDVNTTADNNLISDSAVSYEPISYNYFSDSDIMTASVSHSVSSSNYGTYFDNEGNLKSSSVNSGDTMNLDGSFSGKKFILNKQLNVVGTSTNSMRDCTVVLLSGASGSTVSHLNIVNNGVDKQGVFIVGATNCNVHDNKITCSGVSSFPIALNPGSHHNIISNNIISSSGDTGIHNKSLCSIVFGGANYNTISNNQISV
;
A
#
# COMPACT_ATOMS: atom_id res chain seq x y z
N MET A 1 43.20 19.84 -23.48
CA MET A 1 41.92 20.22 -24.14
C MET A 1 40.80 19.92 -23.14
N VAL A 2 40.40 20.90 -22.34
CA VAL A 2 39.44 20.71 -21.23
C VAL A 2 38.03 21.02 -21.73
N LYS A 3 37.14 20.02 -21.81
CA LYS A 3 35.73 20.24 -22.17
C LYS A 3 34.99 20.90 -21.01
N LYS A 4 34.55 22.12 -21.22
CA LYS A 4 33.69 22.88 -20.30
C LYS A 4 32.30 22.21 -20.24
N ILE A 5 31.98 21.66 -19.10
CA ILE A 5 30.61 21.19 -18.80
C ILE A 5 29.79 22.45 -18.48
N LYS A 6 28.80 22.74 -19.32
CA LYS A 6 27.84 23.81 -19.04
C LYS A 6 26.80 23.26 -18.07
N PHE A 7 26.86 23.69 -16.82
CA PHE A 7 25.78 23.54 -15.87
C PHE A 7 24.63 24.48 -16.26
N SER A 8 23.56 23.92 -16.77
CA SER A 8 22.31 24.66 -16.92
C SER A 8 21.63 24.71 -15.56
N LEU A 9 21.74 25.84 -14.90
CA LEU A 9 21.08 26.15 -13.65
C LEU A 9 19.59 26.38 -13.96
N ILE A 10 18.77 25.35 -13.88
CA ILE A 10 17.31 25.51 -13.87
C ILE A 10 16.95 25.98 -12.46
N LEU A 11 16.76 27.29 -12.35
CA LEU A 11 16.20 27.93 -11.18
C LEU A 11 14.73 27.51 -11.04
N LEU A 12 14.47 26.46 -10.23
CA LEU A 12 13.12 26.08 -9.86
C LEU A 12 12.60 27.09 -8.84
N LEU A 13 11.81 28.05 -9.33
CA LEU A 13 11.11 29.03 -8.51
C LEU A 13 10.02 28.27 -7.72
N LEU A 14 10.30 27.92 -6.48
CA LEU A 14 9.34 27.39 -5.53
C LEU A 14 8.44 28.54 -5.07
N VAL A 15 7.27 28.67 -5.67
CA VAL A 15 6.21 29.54 -5.16
C VAL A 15 5.57 28.85 -3.96
N PHE A 16 5.93 29.27 -2.76
CA PHE A 16 5.22 28.92 -1.54
C PHE A 16 3.91 29.68 -1.52
N ILE A 17 2.83 29.00 -1.87
CA ILE A 17 1.48 29.51 -1.58
C ILE A 17 1.15 29.10 -0.14
N THR A 18 1.38 30.00 0.80
CA THR A 18 0.86 29.88 2.15
C THR A 18 -0.60 30.23 2.13
N LEU A 19 -1.47 29.22 2.06
CA LEU A 19 -2.89 29.39 2.38
C LEU A 19 -3.02 29.42 3.90
N GLY A 20 -3.07 30.64 4.43
CA GLY A 20 -3.47 30.88 5.81
C GLY A 20 -4.96 30.60 5.94
N ALA A 21 -5.31 29.55 6.68
CA ALA A 21 -6.67 29.35 7.15
C ALA A 21 -6.94 30.37 8.26
N VAL A 22 -7.73 31.42 7.95
CA VAL A 22 -8.31 32.32 8.94
C VAL A 22 -9.56 31.62 9.47
N SER A 23 -9.47 31.12 10.69
CA SER A 23 -10.62 30.68 11.47
C SER A 23 -11.26 31.95 12.08
N ALA A 24 -12.35 32.40 11.51
CA ALA A 24 -13.22 33.40 12.16
C ALA A 24 -14.20 32.62 13.04
N ALA A 25 -13.99 32.67 14.35
CA ALA A 25 -15.01 32.34 15.32
C ALA A 25 -15.91 33.58 15.48
N GLU A 26 -17.11 33.52 15.01
CA GLU A 26 -18.14 34.50 15.34
C GLU A 26 -18.86 34.05 16.62
N ASP A 27 -18.58 34.77 17.71
CA ASP A 27 -19.39 34.76 18.92
C ASP A 27 -20.73 35.45 18.64
N VAL A 28 -21.76 34.67 18.49
CA VAL A 28 -23.15 35.25 18.47
C VAL A 28 -23.66 35.22 19.90
N ASN A 29 -23.53 36.39 20.55
CA ASN A 29 -24.16 36.65 21.82
C ASN A 29 -25.60 37.14 21.52
N THR A 30 -26.58 36.24 21.67
CA THR A 30 -28.00 36.62 21.64
C THR A 30 -28.55 36.72 23.06
N THR A 31 -28.77 37.93 23.48
CA THR A 31 -29.54 38.30 24.68
C THR A 31 -30.96 37.76 24.59
N ALA A 32 -31.33 37.09 25.68
CA ALA A 32 -32.69 36.59 25.86
C ALA A 32 -33.68 37.69 26.01
N ASP A 33 -34.72 37.67 25.19
CA ASP A 33 -35.97 38.41 25.46
C ASP A 33 -37.04 37.40 25.89
N ASN A 34 -37.43 37.57 27.15
CA ASN A 34 -38.52 36.82 27.77
C ASN A 34 -39.87 37.32 27.24
N ASN A 35 -40.55 36.49 26.45
CA ASN A 35 -41.98 36.64 26.31
C ASN A 35 -42.66 35.27 26.48
N LEU A 36 -43.34 35.15 27.61
CA LEU A 36 -44.25 34.06 27.94
C LEU A 36 -45.46 34.06 27.01
N ILE A 37 -45.58 33.04 26.17
CA ILE A 37 -46.88 32.64 25.62
C ILE A 37 -47.05 31.17 25.94
N SER A 38 -47.97 30.91 26.87
CA SER A 38 -48.47 29.57 27.13
C SER A 38 -49.38 29.16 25.96
N ASP A 39 -49.03 28.12 25.25
CA ASP A 39 -50.04 27.30 24.57
C ASP A 39 -49.59 25.85 24.39
N SER A 40 -50.52 25.01 24.72
CA SER A 40 -50.68 23.57 24.60
C SER A 40 -49.53 22.74 23.94
N ALA A 41 -48.98 21.85 24.75
CA ALA A 41 -48.01 20.85 24.35
C ALA A 41 -48.57 19.90 23.26
N VAL A 42 -48.13 20.11 22.02
CA VAL A 42 -48.11 19.05 21.01
C VAL A 42 -46.75 18.38 21.09
N SER A 43 -46.70 17.19 21.64
CA SER A 43 -45.49 16.39 21.67
C SER A 43 -45.16 15.94 20.23
N TYR A 44 -44.24 16.63 19.62
CA TYR A 44 -43.58 16.12 18.39
C TYR A 44 -42.49 15.12 18.84
N GLU A 45 -42.72 13.85 18.64
CA GLU A 45 -41.66 12.89 18.64
C GLU A 45 -40.66 13.28 17.53
N PRO A 46 -39.38 13.47 17.83
CA PRO A 46 -38.40 13.73 16.77
C PRO A 46 -38.30 12.50 15.89
N ILE A 47 -38.73 12.60 14.65
CA ILE A 47 -38.45 11.60 13.62
C ILE A 47 -36.92 11.62 13.46
N SER A 48 -36.23 10.66 14.04
CA SER A 48 -34.81 10.43 13.79
C SER A 48 -34.65 9.96 12.34
N TYR A 49 -34.34 10.90 11.46
CA TYR A 49 -33.82 10.54 10.15
C TYR A 49 -32.44 9.91 10.39
N ASN A 50 -32.36 8.59 10.32
CA ASN A 50 -31.11 7.92 10.15
C ASN A 50 -30.55 8.35 8.79
N TYR A 51 -29.70 9.35 8.78
CA TYR A 51 -28.86 9.66 7.64
C TYR A 51 -27.88 8.48 7.53
N PHE A 52 -28.21 7.50 6.70
CA PHE A 52 -27.21 6.59 6.18
C PHE A 52 -26.30 7.46 5.31
N SER A 53 -25.10 7.76 5.82
CA SER A 53 -24.07 8.35 4.97
C SER A 53 -23.76 7.34 3.87
N ASP A 54 -23.66 7.77 2.63
CA ASP A 54 -23.29 6.95 1.46
C ASP A 54 -21.90 6.29 1.60
N SER A 55 -21.22 6.46 2.74
CA SER A 55 -19.90 5.89 3.04
C SER A 55 -19.97 4.47 3.60
N ASP A 56 -21.14 3.92 3.94
CA ASP A 56 -21.27 2.63 4.62
C ASP A 56 -21.79 1.48 3.73
N ILE A 57 -21.80 1.66 2.41
CA ILE A 57 -21.95 0.52 1.52
C ILE A 57 -20.61 -0.24 1.52
N MET A 58 -20.41 -1.07 2.54
CA MET A 58 -19.35 -2.06 2.51
C MET A 58 -19.68 -3.03 1.38
N THR A 59 -19.11 -2.81 0.20
CA THR A 59 -19.15 -3.82 -0.85
C THR A 59 -18.48 -5.07 -0.31
N ALA A 60 -19.21 -6.19 -0.31
CA ALA A 60 -18.65 -7.45 0.13
C ALA A 60 -17.37 -7.74 -0.65
N SER A 61 -16.28 -8.09 0.06
CA SER A 61 -15.03 -8.50 -0.55
C SER A 61 -15.24 -9.69 -1.48
N VAL A 62 -14.79 -9.58 -2.71
CA VAL A 62 -14.88 -10.64 -3.73
C VAL A 62 -13.55 -11.37 -3.82
N SER A 63 -13.62 -12.69 -4.02
CA SER A 63 -12.43 -13.51 -4.29
C SER A 63 -12.24 -13.74 -5.78
N HIS A 64 -11.04 -13.47 -6.26
CA HIS A 64 -10.62 -13.67 -7.64
C HIS A 64 -9.56 -14.77 -7.71
N SER A 65 -9.75 -15.77 -8.55
CA SER A 65 -8.70 -16.76 -8.85
C SER A 65 -7.85 -16.25 -10.01
N VAL A 66 -6.56 -16.06 -9.74
CA VAL A 66 -5.57 -15.55 -10.70
C VAL A 66 -4.57 -16.64 -11.00
N SER A 67 -4.45 -17.00 -12.27
CA SER A 67 -3.49 -17.98 -12.79
C SER A 67 -2.67 -17.36 -13.93
N SER A 68 -1.63 -18.05 -14.41
CA SER A 68 -0.87 -17.55 -15.56
C SER A 68 -1.72 -17.44 -16.84
N SER A 69 -2.77 -18.23 -16.99
CA SER A 69 -3.64 -18.19 -18.16
C SER A 69 -4.58 -16.98 -18.19
N ASN A 70 -5.01 -16.48 -17.03
CA ASN A 70 -5.90 -15.33 -16.92
C ASN A 70 -5.21 -14.08 -16.32
N TYR A 71 -3.90 -14.10 -16.15
CA TYR A 71 -3.12 -12.97 -15.64
C TYR A 71 -3.46 -11.66 -16.34
N GLY A 72 -3.57 -11.70 -17.68
CA GLY A 72 -3.88 -10.51 -18.51
C GLY A 72 -5.27 -9.91 -18.28
N THR A 73 -6.18 -10.61 -17.58
CA THR A 73 -7.46 -10.05 -17.14
C THR A 73 -7.25 -8.99 -16.06
N TYR A 74 -6.31 -9.25 -15.15
CA TYR A 74 -6.07 -8.44 -13.96
C TYR A 74 -4.90 -7.46 -14.09
N PHE A 75 -3.88 -7.82 -14.87
CA PHE A 75 -2.65 -7.04 -15.02
C PHE A 75 -2.37 -6.72 -16.49
N ASP A 76 -1.77 -5.57 -16.74
CA ASP A 76 -1.27 -5.20 -18.04
C ASP A 76 0.10 -5.88 -18.35
N ASN A 77 0.71 -5.53 -19.48
CA ASN A 77 1.99 -6.10 -19.90
C ASN A 77 3.16 -5.69 -19.01
N GLU A 78 3.07 -4.54 -18.38
CA GLU A 78 4.05 -4.00 -17.42
C GLU A 78 3.85 -4.58 -16.02
N GLY A 79 2.72 -5.24 -15.78
CA GLY A 79 2.32 -5.83 -14.50
C GLY A 79 1.52 -4.91 -13.61
N ASN A 80 1.01 -3.78 -14.11
CA ASN A 80 0.15 -2.91 -13.34
C ASN A 80 -1.26 -3.51 -13.22
N LEU A 81 -1.81 -3.43 -12.02
CA LEU A 81 -3.19 -3.83 -11.76
C LEU A 81 -4.15 -2.97 -12.57
N LYS A 82 -5.03 -3.62 -13.33
CA LYS A 82 -6.15 -2.97 -14.04
C LYS A 82 -7.23 -2.62 -13.02
N SER A 83 -7.41 -1.34 -12.74
CA SER A 83 -8.27 -0.85 -11.66
C SER A 83 -9.75 -1.22 -11.80
N SER A 84 -10.20 -1.55 -13.01
CA SER A 84 -11.58 -1.99 -13.29
C SER A 84 -11.82 -3.48 -13.02
N SER A 85 -10.77 -4.28 -12.79
CA SER A 85 -10.90 -5.74 -12.65
C SER A 85 -11.16 -6.21 -11.21
N VAL A 86 -10.88 -5.35 -10.23
CA VAL A 86 -11.02 -5.66 -8.80
C VAL A 86 -11.43 -4.42 -8.02
N ASN A 87 -12.06 -4.62 -6.85
CA ASN A 87 -12.39 -3.56 -5.90
C ASN A 87 -11.39 -3.52 -4.74
N SER A 88 -11.35 -2.40 -4.03
CA SER A 88 -10.58 -2.30 -2.79
C SER A 88 -11.14 -3.30 -1.76
N GLY A 89 -10.23 -4.00 -1.06
CA GLY A 89 -10.60 -5.05 -0.11
C GLY A 89 -10.81 -6.43 -0.71
N ASP A 90 -10.82 -6.57 -2.04
CA ASP A 90 -10.94 -7.87 -2.69
C ASP A 90 -9.74 -8.78 -2.40
N THR A 91 -9.95 -10.08 -2.56
CA THR A 91 -8.91 -11.11 -2.42
C THR A 91 -8.49 -11.64 -3.78
N MET A 92 -7.19 -11.65 -4.04
CA MET A 92 -6.59 -12.27 -5.22
C MET A 92 -5.88 -13.57 -4.80
N ASN A 93 -6.45 -14.70 -5.15
CA ASN A 93 -5.85 -16.02 -4.93
C ASN A 93 -4.93 -16.34 -6.10
N LEU A 94 -3.61 -16.30 -5.88
CA LEU A 94 -2.62 -16.62 -6.90
C LEU A 94 -2.45 -18.15 -6.98
N ASP A 95 -2.91 -18.75 -8.06
CA ASP A 95 -2.98 -20.19 -8.24
C ASP A 95 -2.06 -20.68 -9.36
N GLY A 96 -1.34 -21.77 -9.09
CA GLY A 96 -0.42 -22.39 -10.03
C GLY A 96 0.90 -21.66 -10.21
N SER A 97 1.51 -21.78 -11.38
CA SER A 97 2.88 -21.33 -11.66
C SER A 97 2.92 -20.02 -12.45
N PHE A 98 3.72 -19.07 -11.95
CA PHE A 98 4.01 -17.80 -12.63
C PHE A 98 5.52 -17.71 -12.90
N SER A 99 5.90 -17.12 -14.05
CA SER A 99 7.31 -16.87 -14.39
C SER A 99 7.48 -15.48 -14.97
N GLY A 100 8.44 -14.71 -14.44
CA GLY A 100 8.81 -13.39 -14.92
C GLY A 100 7.70 -12.33 -14.79
N LYS A 101 6.72 -12.54 -13.92
CA LYS A 101 5.58 -11.62 -13.78
C LYS A 101 5.80 -10.61 -12.67
N LYS A 102 5.28 -9.40 -12.88
CA LYS A 102 5.15 -8.37 -11.84
C LYS A 102 3.68 -8.27 -11.45
N PHE A 103 3.43 -8.08 -10.17
CA PHE A 103 2.11 -7.86 -9.59
C PHE A 103 2.14 -6.50 -8.90
N ILE A 104 1.93 -5.42 -9.67
CA ILE A 104 2.03 -4.04 -9.19
C ILE A 104 0.65 -3.59 -8.75
N LEU A 105 0.47 -3.49 -7.43
CA LEU A 105 -0.78 -3.11 -6.79
C LEU A 105 -0.81 -1.61 -6.51
N ASN A 106 -1.86 -0.95 -6.92
CA ASN A 106 -2.17 0.45 -6.65
C ASN A 106 -3.50 0.61 -5.91
N LYS A 107 -4.02 -0.47 -5.36
CA LYS A 107 -5.29 -0.56 -4.64
C LYS A 107 -5.12 -1.55 -3.47
N GLN A 108 -5.78 -1.30 -2.35
CA GLN A 108 -5.79 -2.22 -1.21
C GLN A 108 -6.39 -3.58 -1.61
N LEU A 109 -5.63 -4.65 -1.43
CA LEU A 109 -6.04 -6.02 -1.76
C LEU A 109 -5.48 -7.02 -0.76
N ASN A 110 -6.12 -8.19 -0.66
CA ASN A 110 -5.57 -9.36 -0.02
C ASN A 110 -4.99 -10.29 -1.09
N VAL A 111 -3.68 -10.41 -1.17
CA VAL A 111 -2.99 -11.31 -2.10
C VAL A 111 -2.58 -12.58 -1.37
N VAL A 112 -3.11 -13.70 -1.80
CA VAL A 112 -2.93 -14.98 -1.13
C VAL A 112 -2.43 -16.03 -2.12
N GLY A 113 -1.32 -16.70 -1.82
CA GLY A 113 -0.88 -17.86 -2.58
C GLY A 113 -1.70 -19.10 -2.22
N THR A 114 -2.16 -19.83 -3.22
CA THR A 114 -2.76 -21.15 -2.98
C THR A 114 -1.68 -22.20 -2.69
N SER A 115 -2.05 -23.42 -2.30
CA SER A 115 -1.12 -24.52 -2.06
C SER A 115 -0.30 -24.91 -3.30
N THR A 116 -0.78 -24.56 -4.48
CA THR A 116 -0.10 -24.80 -5.77
C THR A 116 0.75 -23.61 -6.24
N ASN A 117 0.71 -22.48 -5.49
CA ASN A 117 1.41 -21.27 -5.88
C ASN A 117 2.93 -21.47 -6.00
N SER A 118 3.47 -21.13 -7.16
CA SER A 118 4.91 -21.12 -7.44
C SER A 118 5.25 -19.93 -8.35
N MET A 119 6.10 -19.04 -7.85
CA MET A 119 6.45 -17.80 -8.54
C MET A 119 7.95 -17.75 -8.79
N ARG A 120 8.37 -17.88 -10.05
CA ARG A 120 9.78 -17.81 -10.45
C ARG A 120 10.07 -16.45 -11.10
N ASP A 121 11.09 -15.77 -10.62
CA ASP A 121 11.51 -14.43 -11.10
C ASP A 121 10.35 -13.43 -11.16
N CYS A 122 9.49 -13.51 -10.15
CA CYS A 122 8.29 -12.66 -9.98
C CYS A 122 8.49 -11.67 -8.83
N THR A 123 7.80 -10.54 -8.91
CA THR A 123 7.79 -9.51 -7.86
C THR A 123 6.37 -9.07 -7.57
N VAL A 124 6.02 -8.97 -6.29
CA VAL A 124 4.81 -8.27 -5.84
C VAL A 124 5.21 -6.88 -5.37
N VAL A 125 4.63 -5.84 -5.97
CA VAL A 125 4.92 -4.43 -5.66
C VAL A 125 3.68 -3.79 -5.04
N LEU A 126 3.85 -3.17 -3.87
CA LEU A 126 2.79 -2.42 -3.19
C LEU A 126 3.09 -0.93 -3.31
N LEU A 127 2.37 -0.23 -4.18
CA LEU A 127 2.44 1.23 -4.31
C LEU A 127 1.58 1.89 -3.22
N SER A 128 1.67 3.20 -3.05
CA SER A 128 0.96 3.96 -2.02
C SER A 128 -0.55 3.69 -1.98
N GLY A 129 -1.19 3.53 -3.14
CA GLY A 129 -2.61 3.15 -3.24
C GLY A 129 -2.94 1.75 -2.72
N ALA A 130 -1.93 0.89 -2.52
CA ALA A 130 -2.09 -0.44 -1.95
C ALA A 130 -1.96 -0.45 -0.42
N SER A 131 -1.96 0.68 0.25
CA SER A 131 -1.91 0.77 1.71
C SER A 131 -3.02 -0.08 2.34
N GLY A 132 -2.69 -0.77 3.44
CA GLY A 132 -3.59 -1.71 4.11
C GLY A 132 -3.70 -3.08 3.46
N SER A 133 -2.93 -3.37 2.40
CA SER A 133 -2.93 -4.68 1.74
C SER A 133 -2.29 -5.77 2.59
N THR A 134 -2.73 -7.00 2.35
CA THR A 134 -2.11 -8.21 2.88
C THR A 134 -1.46 -9.01 1.76
N VAL A 135 -0.26 -9.57 2.01
CA VAL A 135 0.44 -10.48 1.08
C VAL A 135 0.87 -11.71 1.87
N SER A 136 0.32 -12.87 1.53
CA SER A 136 0.56 -14.07 2.31
C SER A 136 0.60 -15.36 1.47
N HIS A 137 1.24 -16.39 2.04
CA HIS A 137 1.30 -17.75 1.51
C HIS A 137 1.93 -17.86 0.11
N LEU A 138 2.71 -16.85 -0.31
CA LEU A 138 3.40 -16.89 -1.60
C LEU A 138 4.68 -17.76 -1.50
N ASN A 139 4.96 -18.47 -2.58
CA ASN A 139 6.22 -19.20 -2.76
C ASN A 139 6.99 -18.58 -3.93
N ILE A 140 7.94 -17.69 -3.62
CA ILE A 140 8.71 -16.90 -4.60
C ILE A 140 10.16 -17.37 -4.63
N VAL A 141 10.66 -17.62 -5.83
CA VAL A 141 12.07 -17.97 -6.08
C VAL A 141 12.63 -17.08 -7.18
N ASN A 142 13.50 -16.15 -6.82
CA ASN A 142 14.14 -15.20 -7.73
C ASN A 142 15.64 -15.46 -7.80
N ASN A 143 16.17 -15.70 -9.00
CA ASN A 143 17.57 -16.02 -9.23
C ASN A 143 18.34 -14.93 -10.01
N GLY A 144 17.67 -13.84 -10.37
CA GLY A 144 18.25 -12.74 -11.14
C GLY A 144 18.85 -11.63 -10.27
N VAL A 145 19.68 -10.80 -10.89
CA VAL A 145 20.24 -9.60 -10.28
C VAL A 145 19.14 -8.55 -10.08
N ASP A 146 19.22 -7.75 -9.01
CA ASP A 146 18.29 -6.65 -8.66
C ASP A 146 16.81 -7.09 -8.58
N LYS A 147 16.55 -8.31 -8.10
CA LYS A 147 15.19 -8.83 -7.93
C LYS A 147 14.69 -8.64 -6.50
N GLN A 148 13.42 -8.29 -6.38
CA GLN A 148 12.70 -8.28 -5.12
C GLN A 148 11.60 -9.32 -5.16
N GLY A 149 11.37 -10.01 -4.04
CA GLY A 149 10.22 -10.90 -3.89
C GLY A 149 8.95 -10.07 -3.61
N VAL A 150 8.94 -9.35 -2.49
CA VAL A 150 7.91 -8.35 -2.16
C VAL A 150 8.58 -6.99 -2.02
N PHE A 151 8.04 -5.99 -2.70
CA PHE A 151 8.58 -4.64 -2.74
C PHE A 151 7.53 -3.62 -2.34
N ILE A 152 7.70 -2.96 -1.20
CA ILE A 152 6.79 -1.95 -0.69
C ILE A 152 7.34 -0.57 -1.05
N VAL A 153 6.57 0.21 -1.80
CA VAL A 153 6.98 1.51 -2.36
C VAL A 153 5.95 2.57 -1.98
N GLY A 154 6.12 3.14 -0.80
CA GLY A 154 5.23 4.18 -0.27
C GLY A 154 3.90 3.66 0.28
N ALA A 155 3.65 2.35 0.30
CA ALA A 155 2.48 1.78 0.95
C ALA A 155 2.67 1.70 2.47
N THR A 156 1.60 1.92 3.20
CA THR A 156 1.57 1.92 4.67
C THR A 156 0.55 0.92 5.20
N ASN A 157 0.73 0.49 6.46
CA ASN A 157 -0.19 -0.42 7.15
C ASN A 157 -0.41 -1.76 6.41
N CYS A 158 0.55 -2.19 5.59
CA CYS A 158 0.49 -3.48 4.92
C CYS A 158 0.96 -4.59 5.84
N ASN A 159 0.46 -5.82 5.61
CA ASN A 159 0.88 -7.02 6.32
C ASN A 159 1.44 -8.05 5.34
N VAL A 160 2.74 -8.36 5.46
CA VAL A 160 3.43 -9.37 4.64
C VAL A 160 3.81 -10.54 5.54
N HIS A 161 3.09 -11.64 5.43
CA HIS A 161 3.25 -12.74 6.38
C HIS A 161 3.11 -14.14 5.75
N ASP A 162 3.68 -15.12 6.41
CA ASP A 162 3.58 -16.55 6.04
C ASP A 162 4.02 -16.85 4.60
N ASN A 163 4.95 -16.05 4.04
CA ASN A 163 5.50 -16.26 2.72
C ASN A 163 6.80 -17.05 2.79
N LYS A 164 7.09 -17.82 1.73
CA LYS A 164 8.39 -18.42 1.48
C LYS A 164 9.06 -17.72 0.31
N ILE A 165 10.15 -17.00 0.57
CA ILE A 165 10.80 -16.15 -0.43
C ILE A 165 12.29 -16.45 -0.47
N THR A 166 12.80 -16.86 -1.64
CA THR A 166 14.21 -17.10 -1.91
C THR A 166 14.71 -16.15 -3.00
N CYS A 167 15.80 -15.42 -2.73
CA CYS A 167 16.49 -14.58 -3.71
C CYS A 167 17.98 -14.92 -3.71
N SER A 168 18.55 -15.29 -4.86
CA SER A 168 19.96 -15.70 -4.97
C SER A 168 20.83 -14.78 -5.83
N GLY A 169 20.28 -13.73 -6.39
CA GLY A 169 21.03 -12.78 -7.22
C GLY A 169 21.68 -11.65 -6.43
N VAL A 170 22.75 -11.07 -6.99
CA VAL A 170 23.39 -9.87 -6.45
C VAL A 170 22.38 -8.71 -6.38
N SER A 171 22.44 -7.91 -5.33
CA SER A 171 21.52 -6.78 -5.06
C SER A 171 20.04 -7.20 -5.04
N SER A 172 19.76 -8.45 -4.71
CA SER A 172 18.39 -8.98 -4.66
C SER A 172 17.91 -9.06 -3.21
N PHE A 173 16.68 -8.61 -2.99
CA PHE A 173 16.09 -8.53 -1.65
C PHE A 173 14.78 -9.33 -1.61
N PRO A 174 14.69 -10.41 -0.83
CA PRO A 174 13.42 -11.11 -0.64
C PRO A 174 12.26 -10.19 -0.29
N ILE A 175 12.47 -9.28 0.67
CA ILE A 175 11.50 -8.23 1.01
C ILE A 175 12.24 -6.89 1.09
N ALA A 176 11.74 -5.88 0.41
CA ALA A 176 12.29 -4.53 0.44
C ALA A 176 11.21 -3.48 0.73
N LEU A 177 11.54 -2.53 1.61
CA LEU A 177 10.71 -1.39 1.95
C LEU A 177 11.45 -0.10 1.56
N ASN A 178 10.90 0.64 0.63
CA ASN A 178 11.44 1.93 0.18
C ASN A 178 10.97 3.10 1.07
N PRO A 179 11.62 4.26 0.99
CA PRO A 179 11.15 5.47 1.66
C PRO A 179 9.67 5.72 1.46
N GLY A 180 8.98 6.18 2.50
CA GLY A 180 7.53 6.36 2.52
C GLY A 180 6.73 5.11 2.92
N SER A 181 7.38 3.95 3.09
CA SER A 181 6.71 2.71 3.52
C SER A 181 6.74 2.61 5.04
N HIS A 182 5.67 3.05 5.69
CA HIS A 182 5.58 3.15 7.14
C HIS A 182 4.53 2.21 7.74
N HIS A 183 4.69 1.84 9.01
CA HIS A 183 3.71 1.08 9.79
C HIS A 183 3.35 -0.28 9.18
N ASN A 184 4.25 -0.88 8.37
CA ASN A 184 4.03 -2.20 7.81
C ASN A 184 4.45 -3.29 8.81
N ILE A 185 3.82 -4.45 8.72
CA ILE A 185 4.13 -5.63 9.52
C ILE A 185 4.70 -6.69 8.56
N ILE A 186 5.90 -7.18 8.87
CA ILE A 186 6.59 -8.25 8.14
C ILE A 186 6.82 -9.38 9.12
N SER A 187 6.02 -10.44 9.06
CA SER A 187 6.04 -11.47 10.10
C SER A 187 5.89 -12.90 9.58
N ASN A 188 6.45 -13.84 10.32
CA ASN A 188 6.30 -15.29 10.06
C ASN A 188 6.74 -15.74 8.66
N ASN A 189 7.61 -14.98 7.97
CA ASN A 189 8.10 -15.38 6.65
C ASN A 189 9.32 -16.29 6.77
N ILE A 190 9.45 -17.22 5.83
CA ILE A 190 10.66 -18.02 5.62
C ILE A 190 11.42 -17.38 4.46
N ILE A 191 12.57 -16.81 4.76
CA ILE A 191 13.35 -15.97 3.85
C ILE A 191 14.74 -16.59 3.67
N SER A 192 15.15 -16.79 2.43
CA SER A 192 16.52 -17.18 2.09
C SER A 192 17.12 -16.18 1.09
N SER A 193 18.30 -15.67 1.40
CA SER A 193 19.04 -14.78 0.51
C SER A 193 20.49 -15.23 0.43
N SER A 194 21.03 -15.38 -0.76
CA SER A 194 22.48 -15.55 -0.97
C SER A 194 23.10 -14.36 -1.69
N GLY A 195 22.32 -13.29 -1.88
CA GLY A 195 22.76 -12.08 -2.56
C GLY A 195 23.27 -11.01 -1.62
N ASP A 196 22.39 -10.50 -0.77
CA ASP A 196 22.73 -9.31 0.02
C ASP A 196 22.09 -9.37 1.41
N THR A 197 20.80 -9.07 1.54
CA THR A 197 20.09 -9.10 2.82
C THR A 197 18.75 -9.83 2.71
N GLY A 198 18.26 -10.38 3.82
CA GLY A 198 16.95 -11.02 3.86
C GLY A 198 15.81 -10.01 3.77
N ILE A 199 15.83 -8.99 4.60
CA ILE A 199 14.85 -7.89 4.61
C ILE A 199 15.61 -6.58 4.51
N HIS A 200 15.31 -5.80 3.49
CA HIS A 200 15.91 -4.49 3.26
C HIS A 200 14.92 -3.39 3.63
N ASN A 201 15.21 -2.70 4.74
CA ASN A 201 14.42 -1.56 5.21
C ASN A 201 15.23 -0.27 5.03
N LYS A 202 14.87 0.56 4.06
CA LYS A 202 15.54 1.84 3.77
C LYS A 202 15.11 2.94 4.74
N SER A 203 15.19 2.70 6.03
CA SER A 203 14.87 3.73 7.04
C SER A 203 15.89 4.87 7.10
N LEU A 204 17.13 4.62 6.68
CA LEU A 204 18.24 5.56 6.82
C LEU A 204 18.51 6.42 5.58
N CYS A 205 17.80 6.20 4.49
CA CYS A 205 18.09 6.85 3.21
C CYS A 205 17.29 8.09 2.97
N SER A 206 17.02 8.96 3.94
CA SER A 206 16.59 10.25 3.44
C SER A 206 16.26 11.35 4.43
N ILE A 207 17.06 12.32 4.34
CA ILE A 207 16.75 13.72 4.64
C ILE A 207 15.73 14.31 3.64
N VAL A 208 15.58 13.71 2.44
CA VAL A 208 14.78 14.30 1.33
C VAL A 208 13.46 13.58 1.07
N PHE A 209 13.32 12.27 1.35
CA PHE A 209 12.13 11.50 0.97
C PHE A 209 11.42 10.79 2.14
N GLY A 210 11.82 11.05 3.39
CA GLY A 210 11.32 10.33 4.55
C GLY A 210 11.67 8.82 4.48
N GLY A 211 12.27 8.24 5.49
CA GLY A 211 12.66 6.82 5.49
C GLY A 211 11.46 5.86 5.47
N ALA A 212 11.73 4.57 5.55
CA ALA A 212 10.73 3.53 5.83
C ALA A 212 10.72 3.29 7.34
N ASN A 213 9.84 3.98 8.07
CA ASN A 213 9.84 4.05 9.53
C ASN A 213 8.67 3.30 10.17
N TYR A 214 8.76 3.02 11.45
CA TYR A 214 7.70 2.42 12.26
C TYR A 214 7.22 1.05 11.73
N ASN A 215 8.06 0.33 10.96
CA ASN A 215 7.75 -1.01 10.48
C ASN A 215 8.06 -2.03 11.57
N THR A 216 7.21 -3.03 11.74
CA THR A 216 7.41 -4.15 12.66
C THR A 216 7.91 -5.36 11.87
N ILE A 217 9.07 -5.87 12.25
CA ILE A 217 9.67 -7.08 11.66
C ILE A 217 9.80 -8.11 12.77
N SER A 218 9.02 -9.19 12.71
CA SER A 218 8.94 -10.17 13.80
C SER A 218 8.76 -11.60 13.31
N ASN A 219 9.28 -12.54 14.07
CA ASN A 219 9.08 -13.99 13.87
C ASN A 219 9.45 -14.51 12.47
N ASN A 220 10.32 -13.82 11.74
CA ASN A 220 10.78 -14.28 10.43
C ASN A 220 11.97 -15.23 10.61
N GLN A 221 11.99 -16.33 9.86
CA GLN A 221 13.15 -17.21 9.74
C GLN A 221 13.98 -16.72 8.54
N ILE A 222 15.17 -16.16 8.80
CA ILE A 222 16.02 -15.54 7.79
C ILE A 222 17.34 -16.29 7.70
N SER A 223 17.70 -16.73 6.49
CA SER A 223 19.00 -17.29 6.14
C SER A 223 19.65 -16.43 5.05
N VAL A 224 20.86 -15.95 5.29
CA VAL A 224 21.68 -15.14 4.36
C VAL A 224 23.04 -15.79 4.17
#